data_97e0ba7b78da52061bc1a8109a8abd28
#
_entry.id   97e0ba7b78da52061bc1a8109a8abd28
#
_cell.length_a   1.000
_cell.length_b   1.000
_cell.length_c   1.000
_cell.angle_alpha   90.00
_cell.angle_beta   90.00
_cell.angle_gamma   90.00
#
_symmetry.space_group_name_H-M   'P 1'
#
loop_
_entity.id
_entity.type
_entity.pdbx_description
1 polymer ?
#
loop_
_entity_poly.entity_id
_entity_poly.type
_entity_poly.pdbx_seq_one_letter_code
_entity_poly.pdbx_strand_id
1 'polypeptide(L)'
;MMDMLVRLYDLPDIEEDLRRLEREGFLIRRPGAYERHLVADWVGRNFSPKWVSEAKVAFGRQPISCYIATREKKILGFACYDVTARGFLGPMGVAEEVRRSGLGTVLLISALKGLRELGYAYGCLLYTSDAADD
;
A
#
# COMPACT_ATOMS: atom_id res chain seq x y z
N MET A 1 -16.18 -11.41 -4.93
CA MET A 1 -15.12 -10.44 -5.27
C MET A 1 -15.65 -9.44 -6.27
N MET A 2 -15.40 -8.18 -6.03
CA MET A 2 -15.91 -7.10 -6.86
C MET A 2 -14.74 -6.20 -7.27
N ASP A 3 -14.68 -5.87 -8.55
CA ASP A 3 -13.67 -4.94 -9.05
C ASP A 3 -14.23 -3.53 -9.00
N MET A 4 -13.39 -2.59 -8.57
CA MET A 4 -13.75 -1.18 -8.51
C MET A 4 -12.79 -0.38 -9.38
N LEU A 5 -13.31 0.45 -10.26
CA LEU A 5 -12.52 1.32 -11.11
C LEU A 5 -12.43 2.71 -10.47
N VAL A 6 -11.23 3.16 -10.24
CA VAL A 6 -10.96 4.44 -9.56
C VAL A 6 -10.39 5.44 -10.53
N ARG A 7 -10.94 6.65 -10.55
CA ARG A 7 -10.42 7.75 -11.36
C ARG A 7 -9.20 8.34 -10.68
N LEU A 8 -8.02 8.12 -11.25
CA LEU A 8 -6.76 8.54 -10.64
C LEU A 8 -6.53 10.05 -10.75
N TYR A 9 -7.24 10.70 -11.66
CA TYR A 9 -7.14 12.15 -11.85
C TYR A 9 -8.00 12.94 -10.85
N ASP A 10 -8.72 12.25 -9.97
CA ASP A 10 -9.64 12.88 -9.01
C ASP A 10 -9.50 12.19 -7.64
N LEU A 11 -8.26 12.12 -7.14
CA LEU A 11 -7.99 11.49 -5.86
C LEU A 11 -8.17 12.50 -4.72
N PRO A 12 -8.64 12.03 -3.55
CA PRO A 12 -8.76 12.91 -2.38
C PRO A 12 -7.41 13.43 -1.92
N ASP A 13 -7.42 14.60 -1.31
CA ASP A 13 -6.26 15.19 -0.68
C ASP A 13 -6.05 14.54 0.69
N ILE A 14 -4.86 14.01 0.94
CA ILE A 14 -4.52 13.33 2.20
C ILE A 14 -3.45 14.07 3.00
N GLU A 15 -3.16 15.32 2.64
CA GLU A 15 -2.11 16.11 3.30
C GLU A 15 -2.32 16.21 4.82
N GLU A 16 -3.54 16.52 5.22
CA GLU A 16 -3.87 16.66 6.63
C GLU A 16 -3.78 15.33 7.37
N ASP A 17 -4.24 14.25 6.74
CA ASP A 17 -4.14 12.91 7.30
C ASP A 17 -2.69 12.47 7.46
N LEU A 18 -1.86 12.78 6.46
CA LEU A 18 -0.43 12.48 6.53
C LEU A 18 0.22 13.21 7.71
N ARG A 19 -0.09 14.49 7.87
CA ARG A 19 0.48 15.27 8.98
C ARG A 19 0.05 14.71 10.33
N ARG A 20 -1.20 14.29 10.44
CA ARG A 20 -1.71 13.67 11.67
C ARG A 20 -0.97 12.38 11.98
N LEU A 21 -0.83 11.52 10.98
CA LEU A 21 -0.10 10.25 11.16
C LEU A 21 1.36 10.48 11.51
N GLU A 22 1.99 11.47 10.89
CA GLU A 22 3.37 11.82 11.23
C GLU A 22 3.50 12.25 12.70
N ARG A 23 2.54 13.04 13.19
CA ARG A 23 2.52 13.43 14.60
C ARG A 23 2.34 12.22 15.52
N GLU A 24 1.68 11.17 15.03
CA GLU A 24 1.50 9.92 15.78
C GLU A 24 2.68 8.97 15.62
N GLY A 25 3.73 9.40 14.94
CA GLY A 25 4.97 8.65 14.79
C GLY A 25 5.07 7.79 13.54
N PHE A 26 4.06 7.81 12.68
CA PHE A 26 4.11 7.03 11.43
C PHE A 26 4.92 7.74 10.36
N LEU A 27 5.65 6.95 9.59
CA LEU A 27 6.33 7.42 8.38
C LEU A 27 5.82 6.59 7.21
N ILE A 28 5.26 7.27 6.21
CA ILE A 28 4.72 6.60 5.01
C ILE A 28 5.70 6.90 3.87
N ARG A 29 6.27 5.84 3.27
CA ARG A 29 7.29 5.99 2.24
C ARG A 29 7.40 4.73 1.39
N ARG A 30 8.10 4.85 0.26
CA ARG A 30 8.51 3.65 -0.47
C ARG A 30 9.65 2.99 0.32
N PRO A 31 9.70 1.65 0.35
CA PRO A 31 10.85 0.98 0.97
C PRO A 31 12.08 1.11 0.08
N GLY A 32 13.26 0.98 0.67
CA GLY A 32 14.48 0.85 -0.11
C GLY A 32 14.65 -0.59 -0.58
N ALA A 33 15.44 -0.79 -1.63
CA ALA A 33 15.68 -2.13 -2.19
C ALA A 33 16.23 -3.09 -1.13
N TYR A 34 17.03 -2.58 -0.19
CA TYR A 34 17.63 -3.39 0.86
C TYR A 34 16.61 -3.86 1.91
N GLU A 35 15.40 -3.33 1.87
CA GLU A 35 14.34 -3.72 2.81
C GLU A 35 13.43 -4.82 2.26
N ARG A 36 13.73 -5.34 1.08
CA ARG A 36 12.88 -6.36 0.43
C ARG A 36 12.58 -7.53 1.35
N HIS A 37 13.60 -8.07 2.01
CA HIS A 37 13.43 -9.22 2.89
C HIS A 37 12.60 -8.87 4.14
N LEU A 38 12.74 -7.66 4.64
CA LEU A 38 11.98 -7.21 5.82
C LEU A 38 10.49 -7.09 5.50
N VAL A 39 10.18 -6.49 4.35
CA VAL A 39 8.79 -6.35 3.91
C VAL A 39 8.18 -7.71 3.62
N ALA A 40 8.91 -8.57 2.89
CA ALA A 40 8.44 -9.90 2.56
C ALA A 40 8.15 -10.73 3.81
N ASP A 41 9.05 -10.68 4.79
CA ASP A 41 8.90 -11.40 6.05
C ASP A 41 7.67 -10.91 6.82
N TRP A 42 7.51 -9.59 6.92
CA TRP A 42 6.37 -9.00 7.61
C TRP A 42 5.04 -9.38 6.94
N VAL A 43 4.98 -9.31 5.62
CA VAL A 43 3.78 -9.68 4.86
C VAL A 43 3.45 -11.16 5.08
N GLY A 44 4.47 -12.01 5.09
CA GLY A 44 4.27 -13.46 5.29
C GLY A 44 3.75 -13.78 6.69
N ARG A 45 4.24 -13.07 7.70
CA ARG A 45 3.80 -13.30 9.09
C ARG A 45 2.39 -12.78 9.36
N ASN A 46 1.96 -11.76 8.64
CA ASN A 46 0.70 -11.10 8.91
C ASN A 46 -0.41 -11.46 7.93
N PHE A 47 -0.09 -11.97 6.74
CA PHE A 47 -1.08 -12.22 5.71
C PHE A 47 -0.90 -13.60 5.08
N SER A 48 -0.30 -13.69 3.89
CA SER A 48 -0.26 -14.97 3.18
C SER A 48 0.99 -15.10 2.31
N PRO A 49 1.40 -16.37 1.99
CA PRO A 49 2.51 -16.59 1.05
C PRO A 49 2.25 -16.01 -0.34
N LYS A 50 0.99 -16.00 -0.78
CA LYS A 50 0.63 -15.42 -2.08
C LYS A 50 0.99 -13.93 -2.10
N TRP A 51 0.66 -13.22 -1.03
CA TRP A 51 0.96 -11.80 -0.92
C TRP A 51 2.45 -11.54 -0.83
N VAL A 52 3.21 -12.46 -0.24
CA VAL A 52 4.68 -12.35 -0.22
C VAL A 52 5.24 -12.32 -1.64
N SER A 53 4.77 -13.25 -2.48
CA SER A 53 5.23 -13.32 -3.87
C SER A 53 4.88 -12.05 -4.63
N GLU A 54 3.67 -11.54 -4.45
CA GLU A 54 3.24 -10.31 -5.12
C GLU A 54 4.03 -9.10 -4.63
N ALA A 55 4.26 -8.99 -3.32
CA ALA A 55 5.05 -7.89 -2.77
C ALA A 55 6.47 -7.88 -3.31
N LYS A 56 7.06 -9.06 -3.52
CA LYS A 56 8.41 -9.17 -4.09
C LYS A 56 8.48 -8.61 -5.50
N VAL A 57 7.40 -8.72 -6.27
CA VAL A 57 7.35 -8.16 -7.64
C VAL A 57 7.54 -6.65 -7.59
N ALA A 58 6.99 -5.99 -6.58
CA ALA A 58 7.09 -4.54 -6.43
C ALA A 58 8.55 -4.07 -6.38
N PHE A 59 9.43 -4.87 -5.79
CA PHE A 59 10.85 -4.52 -5.65
C PHE A 59 11.63 -4.63 -6.95
N GLY A 60 11.05 -5.25 -7.97
CA GLY A 60 11.63 -5.29 -9.30
C GLY A 60 11.22 -4.11 -10.18
N ARG A 61 10.37 -3.22 -9.68
CA ARG A 61 9.92 -2.04 -10.41
C ARG A 61 10.78 -0.83 -10.07
N GLN A 62 10.80 0.16 -10.98
CA GLN A 62 11.49 1.43 -10.76
C GLN A 62 10.53 2.57 -11.09
N PRO A 63 10.13 3.36 -10.10
CA PRO A 63 10.43 3.21 -8.68
C PRO A 63 9.75 1.97 -8.10
N ILE A 64 10.19 1.54 -6.92
CA ILE A 64 9.56 0.41 -6.23
C ILE A 64 8.08 0.70 -6.05
N SER A 65 7.23 -0.21 -6.55
CA SER A 65 5.79 0.01 -6.60
C SER A 65 5.08 -0.45 -5.32
N CYS A 66 5.59 0.03 -4.20
CA CYS A 66 5.07 -0.28 -2.88
C CYS A 66 5.26 0.91 -1.96
N TYR A 67 4.28 1.14 -1.10
CA TYR A 67 4.42 2.07 0.02
C TYR A 67 4.32 1.27 1.30
N ILE A 68 5.11 1.66 2.30
CA ILE A 68 5.05 1.06 3.62
C ILE A 68 4.81 2.15 4.65
N ALA A 69 4.23 1.76 5.77
CA ALA A 69 4.09 2.62 6.93
C ALA A 69 4.92 2.00 8.05
N THR A 70 5.79 2.82 8.65
CA THR A 70 6.61 2.38 9.77
C THR A 70 6.37 3.29 10.96
N ARG A 71 6.59 2.74 12.16
CA ARG A 71 6.62 3.50 13.40
C ARG A 71 7.62 2.81 14.32
N GLU A 72 8.57 3.59 14.85
CA GLU A 72 9.64 3.05 15.67
C GLU A 72 10.39 1.92 14.97
N LYS A 73 10.62 2.09 13.68
CA LYS A 73 11.34 1.14 12.81
C LYS A 73 10.59 -0.18 12.57
N LYS A 74 9.34 -0.28 12.99
CA LYS A 74 8.51 -1.45 12.74
C LYS A 74 7.58 -1.18 11.57
N ILE A 75 7.44 -2.17 10.68
CA ILE A 75 6.49 -2.10 9.58
C ILE A 75 5.10 -2.37 10.16
N LEU A 76 4.15 -1.49 9.86
CA LEU A 76 2.79 -1.60 10.35
C LEU A 76 1.75 -1.57 9.23
N GLY A 77 2.18 -1.40 7.99
CA GLY A 77 1.26 -1.43 6.86
C GLY A 77 2.02 -1.39 5.54
N PHE A 78 1.36 -1.83 4.47
CA PHE A 78 1.92 -1.78 3.13
C PHE A 78 0.81 -1.67 2.10
N ALA A 79 1.16 -1.17 0.92
CA ALA A 79 0.26 -1.15 -0.23
C ALA A 79 1.11 -1.22 -1.49
N CYS A 80 0.84 -2.20 -2.33
CA CYS A 80 1.51 -2.36 -3.62
C CYS A 80 0.59 -1.90 -4.74
N TYR A 81 1.19 -1.57 -5.87
CA TYR A 81 0.44 -1.22 -7.06
C TYR A 81 1.17 -1.74 -8.29
N ASP A 82 0.41 -2.06 -9.32
CA ASP A 82 0.94 -2.53 -10.61
C ASP A 82 1.75 -3.83 -10.48
N VAL A 83 1.39 -4.70 -9.52
CA VAL A 83 2.11 -5.96 -9.30
C VAL A 83 1.26 -7.18 -9.61
N THR A 84 -0.01 -7.21 -9.21
CA THR A 84 -0.92 -8.31 -9.54
C THR A 84 -1.24 -8.31 -11.03
N ALA A 85 -1.51 -7.13 -11.55
CA ALA A 85 -1.74 -6.87 -12.97
C ALA A 85 -1.53 -5.38 -13.21
N ARG A 86 -1.35 -4.99 -14.46
CA ARG A 86 -1.16 -3.58 -14.82
C ARG A 86 -2.37 -2.76 -14.40
N GLY A 87 -2.10 -1.63 -13.74
CA GLY A 87 -3.14 -0.71 -13.31
C GLY A 87 -3.93 -1.16 -12.10
N PHE A 88 -3.55 -2.29 -11.50
CA PHE A 88 -4.23 -2.82 -10.31
C PHE A 88 -3.56 -2.35 -9.03
N LEU A 89 -4.39 -2.09 -8.04
CA LEU A 89 -3.94 -1.82 -6.69
C LEU A 89 -3.99 -3.12 -5.89
N GLY A 90 -2.98 -3.33 -5.06
CA GLY A 90 -2.91 -4.48 -4.15
C GLY A 90 -1.71 -5.35 -4.46
N PRO A 91 -1.37 -6.24 -3.52
CA PRO A 91 -2.00 -6.41 -2.21
C PRO A 91 -1.73 -5.25 -1.28
N MET A 92 -2.57 -5.10 -0.26
CA MET A 92 -2.35 -4.11 0.79
C MET A 92 -2.95 -4.59 2.11
N GLY A 93 -2.41 -4.08 3.19
CA GLY A 93 -2.93 -4.40 4.51
C GLY A 93 -2.21 -3.62 5.59
N VAL A 94 -2.84 -3.55 6.76
CA VAL A 94 -2.27 -2.90 7.93
C VAL A 94 -2.29 -3.87 9.10
N ALA A 95 -1.36 -3.68 10.04
CA ALA A 95 -1.31 -4.49 11.23
C ALA A 95 -2.59 -4.28 12.05
N GLU A 96 -3.05 -5.35 12.69
CA GLU A 96 -4.29 -5.32 13.45
C GLU A 96 -4.31 -4.22 14.51
N GLU A 97 -3.19 -4.02 15.19
CA GLU A 97 -3.10 -3.03 16.27
C GLU A 97 -3.23 -1.58 15.83
N VAL A 98 -3.11 -1.30 14.53
CA VAL A 98 -3.25 0.08 14.01
C VAL A 98 -4.43 0.23 13.06
N ARG A 99 -5.32 -0.74 12.99
CA ARG A 99 -6.54 -0.61 12.21
C ARG A 99 -7.39 0.51 12.77
N ARG A 100 -8.16 1.17 11.90
CA ARG A 100 -9.01 2.32 12.22
C ARG A 100 -8.23 3.58 12.59
N SER A 101 -6.91 3.58 12.33
CA SER A 101 -6.10 4.78 12.52
C SER A 101 -6.20 5.73 11.32
N GLY A 102 -6.74 5.25 10.19
CA GLY A 102 -6.71 5.96 8.93
C GLY A 102 -5.48 5.61 8.10
N LEU A 103 -4.60 4.73 8.61
CA LEU A 103 -3.38 4.34 7.95
C LEU A 103 -3.64 3.64 6.62
N GLY A 104 -4.63 2.75 6.59
CA GLY A 104 -4.97 2.03 5.37
C GLY A 104 -5.43 2.96 4.26
N THR A 105 -6.24 3.96 4.60
CA THR A 105 -6.70 4.96 3.63
C THR A 105 -5.53 5.74 3.04
N VAL A 106 -4.59 6.16 3.87
CA VAL A 106 -3.42 6.92 3.40
C VAL A 106 -2.53 6.04 2.51
N LEU A 107 -2.32 4.78 2.90
CA LEU A 107 -1.56 3.84 2.07
C LEU A 107 -2.25 3.60 0.73
N LEU A 108 -3.57 3.42 0.76
CA LEU A 108 -4.37 3.22 -0.45
C LEU A 108 -4.21 4.41 -1.40
N ILE A 109 -4.41 5.61 -0.92
CA ILE A 109 -4.31 6.81 -1.76
C ILE A 109 -2.88 7.02 -2.25
N SER A 110 -1.88 6.74 -1.41
CA SER A 110 -0.47 6.83 -1.83
C SER A 110 -0.18 5.88 -2.99
N ALA A 111 -0.65 4.64 -2.90
CA ALA A 111 -0.47 3.67 -3.97
C ALA A 111 -1.23 4.08 -5.25
N LEU A 112 -2.44 4.62 -5.11
CA LEU A 112 -3.20 5.13 -6.25
C LEU A 112 -2.47 6.30 -6.92
N LYS A 113 -1.84 7.17 -6.14
CA LYS A 113 -1.00 8.24 -6.69
C LYS A 113 0.20 7.65 -7.44
N GLY A 114 0.75 6.54 -6.96
CA GLY A 114 1.82 5.83 -7.65
C GLY A 114 1.39 5.36 -9.02
N LEU A 115 0.18 4.80 -9.13
CA LEU A 115 -0.39 4.41 -10.43
C LEU A 115 -0.56 5.62 -11.34
N ARG A 116 -1.04 6.74 -10.79
CA ARG A 116 -1.20 7.97 -11.57
C ARG A 116 0.13 8.45 -12.14
N GLU A 117 1.19 8.38 -11.33
CA GLU A 117 2.53 8.77 -11.76
C GLU A 117 3.07 7.90 -12.90
N LEU A 118 2.60 6.66 -13.00
CA LEU A 118 2.96 5.77 -14.11
C LEU A 118 2.20 6.09 -15.39
N GLY A 119 1.22 7.00 -15.32
CA GLY A 119 0.48 7.45 -16.49
C GLY A 119 -0.91 6.87 -16.64
N TYR A 120 -1.36 6.07 -15.68
CA TYR A 120 -2.73 5.52 -15.74
C TYR A 120 -3.75 6.60 -15.39
N ALA A 121 -4.84 6.62 -16.13
CA ALA A 121 -5.99 7.49 -15.81
C ALA A 121 -6.92 6.81 -14.80
N TYR A 122 -6.93 5.48 -14.81
CA TYR A 122 -7.78 4.67 -13.94
C TYR A 122 -6.97 3.59 -13.25
N GLY A 123 -7.32 3.29 -12.01
CA GLY A 123 -6.77 2.18 -11.26
C GLY A 123 -7.88 1.18 -10.98
N CYS A 124 -7.53 -0.10 -10.94
CA CYS A 124 -8.47 -1.16 -10.63
C CYS A 124 -8.18 -1.70 -9.23
N LEU A 125 -9.21 -1.73 -8.39
CA LEU A 125 -9.12 -2.25 -7.04
C LEU A 125 -9.94 -3.52 -6.94
N LEU A 126 -9.27 -4.63 -6.59
CA LEU A 126 -9.97 -5.87 -6.30
C LEU A 126 -10.50 -5.78 -4.88
N TYR A 127 -11.81 -5.69 -4.76
CA TYR A 127 -12.44 -5.54 -3.47
C TYR A 127 -12.62 -6.91 -2.80
N THR A 128 -11.98 -7.10 -1.66
CA THR A 128 -12.15 -8.29 -0.83
C THR A 128 -12.52 -7.85 0.58
N SER A 129 -13.03 -8.79 1.38
CA SER A 129 -13.36 -8.51 2.77
C SER A 129 -12.12 -8.03 3.56
N ASP A 130 -10.95 -8.56 3.22
CA ASP A 130 -9.70 -8.17 3.89
C ASP A 130 -9.36 -6.70 3.62
N ALA A 131 -9.56 -6.25 2.40
CA ALA A 131 -9.31 -4.85 2.05
C ALA A 131 -10.33 -3.91 2.67
N ALA A 132 -11.54 -4.39 2.91
CA ALA A 132 -12.63 -3.58 3.47
C ALA A 132 -12.51 -3.36 4.98
N ASP A 133 -11.70 -4.15 5.65
CA ASP A 133 -11.63 -4.16 7.11
C ASP A 133 -10.75 -3.06 7.72
N ASP A 134 -10.18 -2.22 6.93
CA ASP A 134 -9.32 -1.16 7.45
C ASP A 134 -10.09 0.11 7.89
#